data_be601a0d42d87de971bdf7ea32873370
#
_entry.id   be601a0d42d87de971bdf7ea32873370
#
_cell.length_a   1.000
_cell.length_b   1.000
_cell.length_c   1.000
_cell.angle_alpha   90.00
_cell.angle_beta   90.00
_cell.angle_gamma   90.00
#
_symmetry.space_group_name_H-M   'P 1'
#
loop_
_entity.id
_entity.type
_entity.pdbx_description
1 polymer ?
#
loop_
_entity_poly.entity_id
_entity_poly.type
_entity_poly.pdbx_seq_one_letter_code
_entity_poly.pdbx_strand_id
1 'polypeptide(L)'
;MKEINIDEKLAGQKMMRCLERYLSNAPKSFLYKMLRKKNITLNNSKATGDEKLKCGDIIKIFFSDETFEKFSADNNRTVNDDYYNRIYRPLDIIYENSDVIFINKPSGMLSQKAKPEDVSLVEYLIAHLIHKGELNAGDLASFKPGICNRLDRNTSGIVAAGKTTKGLQQLSEAFKQRTLGKYYLCIVKGRVDKRALIKGYLYKDNKTNKVTISRTETKDSLPIETEYIPVCSNGNVTLLKIHLLTGRSHQIRVHLASIGHPLIGDYKYGQKSVNDTFNRQYKVKDQMLHSYELDIPDMDIHIYAAIPDSFKNVMKGEQLCRPGIQEDLEALH
;
A
#
# COMPACT_ATOMS: atom_id res chain seq x y z
N MET A 1 21.13 -30.00 -11.88
CA MET A 1 19.98 -29.44 -12.65
C MET A 1 18.89 -29.06 -11.66
N LYS A 2 18.33 -27.86 -11.75
CA LYS A 2 17.21 -27.41 -10.92
C LYS A 2 16.03 -27.04 -11.82
N GLU A 3 14.80 -27.27 -11.33
CA GLU A 3 13.56 -26.95 -12.04
C GLU A 3 12.70 -26.01 -11.21
N ILE A 4 12.08 -25.04 -11.89
CA ILE A 4 11.08 -24.15 -11.31
C ILE A 4 9.77 -24.43 -12.05
N ASN A 5 8.81 -25.03 -11.35
CA ASN A 5 7.48 -25.24 -11.85
C ASN A 5 6.65 -23.96 -11.67
N ILE A 6 6.02 -23.50 -12.72
CA ILE A 6 5.21 -22.28 -12.71
C ILE A 6 3.78 -22.64 -12.32
N ASP A 7 3.40 -22.30 -11.12
CA ASP A 7 2.04 -22.41 -10.60
C ASP A 7 1.22 -21.13 -10.90
N GLU A 8 -0.02 -21.09 -10.42
CA GLU A 8 -0.90 -19.93 -10.57
C GLU A 8 -0.34 -18.67 -9.90
N LYS A 9 0.45 -18.79 -8.82
CA LYS A 9 1.06 -17.65 -8.12
C LYS A 9 2.14 -16.99 -8.94
N LEU A 10 2.87 -17.77 -9.76
CA LEU A 10 3.99 -17.34 -10.60
C LEU A 10 3.58 -16.97 -12.03
N ALA A 11 2.46 -17.48 -12.49
CA ALA A 11 1.95 -17.23 -13.83
C ALA A 11 1.72 -15.72 -14.08
N GLY A 12 1.88 -15.29 -15.34
CA GLY A 12 1.65 -13.92 -15.76
C GLY A 12 2.84 -12.97 -15.63
N GLN A 13 3.94 -13.34 -14.96
CA GLN A 13 5.15 -12.53 -14.91
C GLN A 13 6.11 -12.85 -16.07
N LYS A 14 7.04 -11.93 -16.36
CA LYS A 14 8.13 -12.21 -17.30
C LYS A 14 9.11 -13.21 -16.71
N MET A 15 9.62 -14.14 -17.53
CA MET A 15 10.60 -15.15 -17.14
C MET A 15 11.84 -14.52 -16.49
N MET A 16 12.38 -13.43 -17.06
CA MET A 16 13.55 -12.74 -16.49
C MET A 16 13.29 -12.28 -15.04
N ARG A 17 12.10 -11.77 -14.74
CA ARG A 17 11.76 -11.33 -13.38
C ARG A 17 11.70 -12.49 -12.38
N CYS A 18 11.25 -13.65 -12.83
CA CYS A 18 11.29 -14.88 -12.03
C CYS A 18 12.75 -15.28 -11.75
N LEU A 19 13.59 -15.30 -12.80
CA LEU A 19 15.02 -15.63 -12.67
C LEU A 19 15.80 -14.65 -11.77
N GLU A 20 15.57 -13.35 -11.89
CA GLU A 20 16.20 -12.32 -11.04
C GLU A 20 15.87 -12.49 -9.55
N ARG A 21 14.71 -13.07 -9.22
CA ARG A 21 14.35 -13.40 -7.83
C ARG A 21 14.99 -14.70 -7.37
N TYR A 22 14.91 -15.73 -8.21
CA TYR A 22 15.42 -17.07 -7.86
C TYR A 22 16.94 -17.11 -7.77
N LEU A 23 17.60 -16.32 -8.63
CA LEU A 23 19.04 -16.15 -8.69
C LEU A 23 19.43 -14.70 -8.33
N SER A 24 19.02 -14.26 -7.14
CA SER A 24 19.09 -12.84 -6.73
C SER A 24 20.51 -12.27 -6.68
N ASN A 25 21.53 -13.12 -6.55
CA ASN A 25 22.94 -12.73 -6.55
C ASN A 25 23.55 -12.74 -7.95
N ALA A 26 22.78 -13.16 -8.98
CA ALA A 26 23.28 -13.20 -10.36
C ALA A 26 23.12 -11.83 -11.04
N PRO A 27 24.18 -11.27 -11.65
CA PRO A 27 24.05 -10.09 -12.49
C PRO A 27 23.09 -10.37 -13.66
N LYS A 28 22.26 -9.41 -14.02
CA LYS A 28 21.30 -9.54 -15.14
C LYS A 28 21.98 -9.93 -16.46
N SER A 29 23.17 -9.40 -16.72
CA SER A 29 24.00 -9.77 -17.88
C SER A 29 24.38 -11.25 -17.89
N PHE A 30 24.62 -11.84 -16.73
CA PHE A 30 24.89 -13.28 -16.59
C PHE A 30 23.64 -14.10 -16.93
N LEU A 31 22.47 -13.73 -16.46
CA LEU A 31 21.21 -14.43 -16.75
C LEU A 31 20.93 -14.44 -18.27
N TYR A 32 21.07 -13.30 -18.95
CA TYR A 32 20.95 -13.23 -20.40
C TYR A 32 21.98 -14.10 -21.13
N LYS A 33 23.23 -14.17 -20.62
CA LYS A 33 24.26 -15.06 -21.18
C LYS A 33 23.87 -16.53 -21.05
N MET A 34 23.27 -16.92 -19.91
CA MET A 34 22.86 -18.31 -19.65
C MET A 34 21.63 -18.70 -20.50
N LEU A 35 20.69 -17.82 -20.72
CA LEU A 35 19.57 -18.02 -21.65
C LEU A 35 20.07 -18.22 -23.08
N ARG A 36 20.99 -17.36 -23.55
CA ARG A 36 21.59 -17.50 -24.90
C ARG A 36 22.30 -18.82 -25.11
N LYS A 37 23.00 -19.33 -24.07
CA LYS A 37 23.74 -20.59 -24.08
C LYS A 37 22.84 -21.83 -23.85
N LYS A 38 21.53 -21.66 -23.68
CA LYS A 38 20.59 -22.72 -23.29
C LYS A 38 20.90 -23.40 -21.95
N ASN A 39 21.67 -22.74 -21.09
CA ASN A 39 21.89 -23.18 -19.70
C ASN A 39 20.70 -22.84 -18.80
N ILE A 40 19.77 -22.02 -19.29
CA ILE A 40 18.43 -21.80 -18.75
C ILE A 40 17.47 -21.95 -19.94
N THR A 41 16.42 -22.77 -19.76
CA THR A 41 15.42 -23.04 -20.78
C THR A 41 14.00 -22.90 -20.22
N LEU A 42 13.04 -22.65 -21.09
CA LEU A 42 11.62 -22.70 -20.80
C LEU A 42 11.00 -23.85 -21.59
N ASN A 43 10.37 -24.80 -20.92
CA ASN A 43 9.75 -25.99 -21.53
C ASN A 43 10.72 -26.72 -22.48
N ASN A 44 11.96 -26.90 -22.05
CA ASN A 44 13.08 -27.48 -22.81
C ASN A 44 13.49 -26.68 -24.07
N SER A 45 12.90 -25.51 -24.31
CA SER A 45 13.21 -24.65 -25.44
C SER A 45 14.07 -23.46 -25.05
N LYS A 46 14.80 -22.90 -26.03
CA LYS A 46 15.57 -21.67 -25.83
C LYS A 46 14.61 -20.52 -25.50
N ALA A 47 14.97 -19.74 -24.49
CA ALA A 47 14.21 -18.58 -24.06
C ALA A 47 15.06 -17.30 -24.09
N THR A 48 14.40 -16.15 -24.15
CA THR A 48 14.98 -14.80 -24.19
C THR A 48 14.94 -14.12 -22.82
N GLY A 49 14.00 -14.55 -21.96
CA GLY A 49 13.68 -13.95 -20.67
C GLY A 49 12.48 -12.99 -20.72
N ASP A 50 11.99 -12.65 -21.92
CA ASP A 50 10.84 -11.77 -22.11
C ASP A 50 9.51 -12.53 -22.15
N GLU A 51 9.56 -13.85 -22.18
CA GLU A 51 8.40 -14.73 -22.21
C GLU A 51 7.51 -14.47 -20.97
N LYS A 52 6.21 -14.36 -21.21
CA LYS A 52 5.21 -14.30 -20.15
C LYS A 52 4.87 -15.72 -19.71
N LEU A 53 5.26 -16.08 -18.50
CA LEU A 53 5.09 -17.42 -17.95
C LEU A 53 3.60 -17.77 -17.80
N LYS A 54 3.28 -19.03 -18.06
CA LYS A 54 1.94 -19.61 -17.91
C LYS A 54 1.97 -20.70 -16.83
N CYS A 55 0.83 -20.94 -16.20
CA CYS A 55 0.70 -22.08 -15.29
C CYS A 55 1.03 -23.38 -16.02
N GLY A 56 1.85 -24.23 -15.39
CA GLY A 56 2.36 -25.48 -15.98
C GLY A 56 3.67 -25.33 -16.75
N ASP A 57 4.19 -24.11 -17.01
CA ASP A 57 5.51 -23.93 -17.57
C ASP A 57 6.60 -24.44 -16.63
N ILE A 58 7.71 -24.92 -17.20
CA ILE A 58 8.86 -25.40 -16.45
C ILE A 58 10.12 -24.65 -16.89
N ILE A 59 10.75 -23.94 -15.97
CA ILE A 59 12.08 -23.36 -16.21
C ILE A 59 13.12 -24.36 -15.70
N LYS A 60 14.03 -24.79 -16.58
CA LYS A 60 15.17 -25.65 -16.22
C LYS A 60 16.45 -24.85 -16.19
N ILE A 61 17.25 -25.06 -15.12
CA ILE A 61 18.51 -24.38 -14.89
C ILE A 61 19.63 -25.44 -14.82
N PHE A 62 20.51 -25.41 -15.80
CA PHE A 62 21.62 -26.36 -15.98
C PHE A 62 22.93 -25.74 -15.45
N PHE A 63 22.99 -25.44 -14.15
CA PHE A 63 24.21 -24.98 -13.48
C PHE A 63 24.82 -26.13 -12.68
N SER A 64 26.14 -26.05 -12.43
CA SER A 64 26.77 -26.84 -11.35
C SER A 64 26.18 -26.39 -9.99
N ASP A 65 26.20 -27.28 -9.01
CA ASP A 65 25.68 -26.96 -7.68
C ASP A 65 26.40 -25.76 -7.07
N GLU A 66 27.72 -25.68 -7.22
CA GLU A 66 28.57 -24.54 -6.80
C GLU A 66 28.12 -23.21 -7.46
N THR A 67 27.85 -23.22 -8.78
CA THR A 67 27.38 -22.03 -9.50
C THR A 67 25.95 -21.65 -9.07
N PHE A 68 25.13 -22.65 -8.84
CA PHE A 68 23.77 -22.44 -8.38
C PHE A 68 23.76 -21.82 -6.98
N GLU A 69 24.51 -22.37 -6.03
CA GLU A 69 24.64 -21.84 -4.66
C GLU A 69 25.20 -20.42 -4.63
N LYS A 70 26.18 -20.13 -5.48
CA LYS A 70 26.75 -18.77 -5.60
C LYS A 70 25.73 -17.73 -6.04
N PHE A 71 24.81 -18.08 -6.92
CA PHE A 71 23.86 -17.14 -7.54
C PHE A 71 22.44 -17.25 -6.99
N SER A 72 22.06 -18.37 -6.39
CA SER A 72 20.82 -18.45 -5.65
C SER A 72 20.85 -17.44 -4.49
N ALA A 73 19.70 -16.90 -4.15
CA ALA A 73 19.54 -16.24 -2.86
C ALA A 73 20.11 -17.18 -1.81
N ASP A 74 20.95 -16.65 -0.92
CA ASP A 74 21.53 -17.42 0.18
C ASP A 74 20.46 -18.35 0.76
N ASN A 75 20.53 -19.64 0.46
CA ASN A 75 19.70 -20.66 1.10
C ASN A 75 20.01 -20.75 2.61
N ASN A 76 21.08 -20.08 3.07
CA ASN A 76 21.37 -19.83 4.49
C ASN A 76 20.59 -18.64 5.08
N ARG A 77 19.96 -17.78 4.29
CA ARG A 77 18.72 -17.17 4.72
C ARG A 77 17.62 -18.18 4.42
N THR A 78 17.56 -19.23 5.18
CA THR A 78 16.29 -19.86 5.48
C THR A 78 15.41 -18.69 5.88
N VAL A 79 14.55 -18.25 4.94
CA VAL A 79 13.44 -17.37 5.28
C VAL A 79 12.62 -18.24 6.21
N ASN A 80 12.97 -18.12 7.48
CA ASN A 80 12.62 -19.09 8.49
C ASN A 80 11.15 -18.81 8.77
N ASP A 81 10.28 -19.79 8.58
CA ASP A 81 8.90 -19.76 9.05
C ASP A 81 8.86 -19.26 10.49
N ASP A 82 9.88 -19.58 11.31
CA ASP A 82 10.03 -19.08 12.68
C ASP A 82 10.07 -17.55 12.78
N TYR A 83 10.65 -16.83 11.81
CA TYR A 83 10.62 -15.37 11.83
C TYR A 83 9.18 -14.87 11.65
N TYR A 84 8.47 -15.39 10.65
CA TYR A 84 7.10 -14.98 10.37
C TYR A 84 6.13 -15.45 11.46
N ASN A 85 6.34 -16.63 12.02
CA ASN A 85 5.56 -17.13 13.17
C ASN A 85 5.75 -16.22 14.40
N ARG A 86 6.97 -15.74 14.67
CA ARG A 86 7.23 -14.83 15.81
C ARG A 86 6.60 -13.46 15.67
N ILE A 87 6.52 -12.92 14.43
CA ILE A 87 5.92 -11.61 14.20
C ILE A 87 4.43 -11.68 13.89
N TYR A 88 3.87 -12.89 13.71
CA TYR A 88 2.47 -13.05 13.38
C TYR A 88 1.57 -12.32 14.37
N ARG A 89 0.60 -11.64 13.83
CA ARG A 89 -0.55 -11.10 14.56
C ARG A 89 -1.77 -11.09 13.64
N PRO A 90 -2.99 -11.22 14.18
CA PRO A 90 -4.21 -11.08 13.41
C PRO A 90 -4.25 -9.74 12.68
N LEU A 91 -4.64 -9.78 11.42
CA LEU A 91 -4.92 -8.59 10.61
C LEU A 91 -6.43 -8.39 10.52
N ASP A 92 -6.85 -7.13 10.52
CA ASP A 92 -8.24 -6.75 10.25
C ASP A 92 -8.47 -6.79 8.74
N ILE A 93 -9.04 -7.90 8.25
CA ILE A 93 -9.28 -8.16 6.84
C ILE A 93 -10.67 -7.66 6.46
N ILE A 94 -10.74 -6.72 5.51
CA ILE A 94 -11.99 -6.15 5.01
C ILE A 94 -12.60 -7.03 3.92
N TYR A 95 -11.74 -7.49 3.00
CA TYR A 95 -12.13 -8.36 1.88
C TYR A 95 -10.95 -9.21 1.46
N GLU A 96 -11.21 -10.43 1.05
CA GLU A 96 -10.19 -11.36 0.56
C GLU A 96 -10.79 -12.32 -0.47
N ASN A 97 -10.02 -12.61 -1.53
CA ASN A 97 -10.28 -13.72 -2.45
C ASN A 97 -8.96 -14.47 -2.76
N SER A 98 -8.93 -15.31 -3.80
CA SER A 98 -7.73 -16.07 -4.18
C SER A 98 -6.55 -15.18 -4.59
N ASP A 99 -6.79 -14.02 -5.19
CA ASP A 99 -5.78 -13.17 -5.82
C ASP A 99 -5.41 -11.94 -5.00
N VAL A 100 -6.36 -11.37 -4.25
CA VAL A 100 -6.19 -10.09 -3.55
C VAL A 100 -6.69 -10.12 -2.12
N ILE A 101 -6.17 -9.21 -1.29
CA ILE A 101 -6.57 -9.01 0.10
C ILE A 101 -6.54 -7.52 0.43
N PHE A 102 -7.56 -7.06 1.16
CA PHE A 102 -7.69 -5.67 1.61
C PHE A 102 -7.70 -5.64 3.13
N ILE A 103 -6.83 -4.83 3.68
CA ILE A 103 -6.51 -4.82 5.10
C ILE A 103 -6.82 -3.44 5.68
N ASN A 104 -7.54 -3.39 6.77
CA ASN A 104 -7.70 -2.18 7.57
C ASN A 104 -6.44 -1.96 8.42
N LYS A 105 -5.48 -1.22 7.87
CA LYS A 105 -4.22 -0.93 8.56
C LYS A 105 -4.47 -0.03 9.77
N PRO A 106 -4.03 -0.37 10.96
CA PRO A 106 -4.12 0.53 12.12
C PRO A 106 -3.14 1.71 11.99
N SER A 107 -3.44 2.83 12.68
CA SER A 107 -2.46 3.91 12.87
C SER A 107 -1.22 3.40 13.61
N GLY A 108 -0.06 4.01 13.35
CA GLY A 108 1.23 3.65 13.95
C GLY A 108 1.98 2.54 13.20
N MET A 109 1.32 1.76 12.32
CA MET A 109 1.94 0.70 11.54
C MET A 109 2.53 1.23 10.24
N LEU A 110 3.77 0.82 9.92
CA LEU A 110 4.38 1.09 8.63
C LEU A 110 3.71 0.28 7.52
N SER A 111 3.44 0.89 6.37
CA SER A 111 2.98 0.16 5.18
C SER A 111 4.10 -0.70 4.58
N GLN A 112 5.32 -0.15 4.52
CA GLN A 112 6.55 -0.81 4.08
C GLN A 112 7.69 -0.45 5.00
N LYS A 113 8.71 -1.30 5.09
CA LYS A 113 9.93 -1.02 5.84
C LYS A 113 10.57 0.29 5.40
N ALA A 114 10.98 1.11 6.37
CA ALA A 114 11.85 2.26 6.15
C ALA A 114 13.31 1.88 6.38
N LYS A 115 13.56 0.92 7.28
CA LYS A 115 14.85 0.35 7.62
C LYS A 115 14.79 -1.17 7.59
N PRO A 116 15.91 -1.87 7.40
CA PRO A 116 15.94 -3.34 7.34
C PRO A 116 15.32 -4.05 8.55
N GLU A 117 15.51 -3.48 9.75
CA GLU A 117 15.03 -4.01 11.03
C GLU A 117 13.53 -3.78 11.28
N ASP A 118 12.88 -2.89 10.52
CA ASP A 118 11.46 -2.59 10.72
C ASP A 118 10.59 -3.81 10.39
N VAL A 119 9.48 -3.92 11.11
CA VAL A 119 8.37 -4.80 10.72
C VAL A 119 7.23 -3.93 10.20
N SER A 120 6.77 -4.22 8.99
CA SER A 120 5.73 -3.45 8.32
C SER A 120 4.52 -4.32 7.97
N LEU A 121 3.48 -3.69 7.41
CA LEU A 121 2.29 -4.41 6.97
C LEU A 121 2.62 -5.53 5.96
N VAL A 122 3.67 -5.35 5.13
CA VAL A 122 4.11 -6.39 4.18
C VAL A 122 4.58 -7.65 4.92
N GLU A 123 5.37 -7.49 5.98
CA GLU A 123 5.83 -8.63 6.78
C GLU A 123 4.67 -9.30 7.53
N TYR A 124 3.74 -8.51 8.07
CA TYR A 124 2.53 -9.05 8.72
C TYR A 124 1.61 -9.76 7.73
N LEU A 125 1.46 -9.26 6.49
CA LEU A 125 0.73 -9.92 5.42
C LEU A 125 1.35 -11.30 5.10
N ILE A 126 2.66 -11.36 4.94
CA ILE A 126 3.36 -12.61 4.68
C ILE A 126 3.16 -13.59 5.85
N ALA A 127 3.33 -13.12 7.09
CA ALA A 127 3.08 -13.93 8.30
C ALA A 127 1.64 -14.45 8.36
N HIS A 128 0.67 -13.63 7.97
CA HIS A 128 -0.74 -14.01 7.91
C HIS A 128 -0.99 -15.14 6.89
N LEU A 129 -0.44 -15.02 5.69
CA LEU A 129 -0.60 -16.02 4.63
C LEU A 129 0.12 -17.34 4.98
N ILE A 130 1.29 -17.28 5.63
CA ILE A 130 1.99 -18.46 6.14
C ILE A 130 1.14 -19.15 7.22
N HIS A 131 0.61 -18.40 8.18
CA HIS A 131 -0.22 -18.93 9.25
C HIS A 131 -1.51 -19.58 8.72
N LYS A 132 -2.09 -19.07 7.64
CA LYS A 132 -3.23 -19.69 6.94
C LYS A 132 -2.86 -20.93 6.10
N GLY A 133 -1.57 -21.22 5.93
CA GLY A 133 -1.10 -22.30 5.04
C GLY A 133 -1.23 -21.98 3.55
N GLU A 134 -1.46 -20.71 3.18
CA GLU A 134 -1.57 -20.26 1.79
C GLU A 134 -0.20 -19.90 1.17
N LEU A 135 0.85 -19.79 1.98
CA LEU A 135 2.20 -19.46 1.59
C LEU A 135 3.19 -20.22 2.49
N ASN A 136 4.31 -20.68 1.90
CA ASN A 136 5.46 -21.17 2.64
C ASN A 136 6.62 -20.17 2.51
N ALA A 137 7.52 -20.11 3.50
CA ALA A 137 8.68 -19.21 3.41
C ALA A 137 9.57 -19.50 2.20
N GLY A 138 9.63 -20.75 1.75
CA GLY A 138 10.33 -21.15 0.51
C GLY A 138 9.74 -20.50 -0.76
N ASP A 139 8.42 -20.27 -0.79
CA ASP A 139 7.74 -19.63 -1.93
C ASP A 139 8.19 -18.18 -2.13
N LEU A 140 8.68 -17.51 -1.07
CA LEU A 140 9.12 -16.12 -1.12
C LEU A 140 10.33 -15.88 -2.02
N ALA A 141 11.10 -16.94 -2.32
CA ALA A 141 12.17 -16.88 -3.31
C ALA A 141 11.63 -16.61 -4.73
N SER A 142 10.46 -17.13 -5.04
CA SER A 142 9.85 -17.07 -6.37
C SER A 142 8.76 -16.02 -6.48
N PHE A 143 7.91 -15.89 -5.45
CA PHE A 143 6.84 -14.89 -5.36
C PHE A 143 6.80 -14.27 -3.97
N LYS A 144 6.66 -12.94 -3.91
CA LYS A 144 6.46 -12.21 -2.66
C LYS A 144 5.15 -11.43 -2.73
N PRO A 145 4.19 -11.73 -1.87
CA PRO A 145 2.99 -10.89 -1.70
C PRO A 145 3.37 -9.45 -1.42
N GLY A 146 2.57 -8.51 -1.87
CA GLY A 146 2.90 -7.11 -1.70
C GLY A 146 1.69 -6.18 -1.75
N ILE A 147 1.85 -5.00 -1.15
CA ILE A 147 0.85 -3.95 -1.16
C ILE A 147 0.89 -3.13 -2.44
N CYS A 148 -0.26 -2.67 -2.92
CA CYS A 148 -0.41 -1.87 -4.14
C CYS A 148 -0.60 -0.38 -3.87
N ASN A 149 -1.00 0.00 -2.65
CA ASN A 149 -1.01 1.38 -2.18
C ASN A 149 -0.28 1.49 -0.83
N ARG A 150 0.07 2.71 -0.46
CA ARG A 150 0.70 2.99 0.82
C ARG A 150 -0.07 4.07 1.56
N LEU A 151 -0.21 3.88 2.84
CA LEU A 151 -0.64 4.91 3.79
C LEU A 151 0.58 5.38 4.60
N ASP A 152 0.55 6.61 5.05
CA ASP A 152 1.52 7.09 6.03
C ASP A 152 1.48 6.21 7.28
N ARG A 153 2.57 6.18 8.07
CA ARG A 153 2.65 5.37 9.30
C ARG A 153 1.43 5.58 10.19
N ASN A 154 1.04 6.83 10.38
CA ASN A 154 0.00 7.25 11.30
C ASN A 154 -1.37 7.49 10.61
N THR A 155 -1.53 7.06 9.36
CA THR A 155 -2.82 7.01 8.66
C THR A 155 -3.36 5.59 8.75
N SER A 156 -4.60 5.44 9.17
CA SER A 156 -5.32 4.15 9.22
C SER A 156 -6.14 3.90 7.96
N GLY A 157 -6.66 2.68 7.81
CA GLY A 157 -7.63 2.32 6.78
C GLY A 157 -7.10 1.41 5.68
N ILE A 158 -7.75 1.42 4.53
CA ILE A 158 -7.63 0.42 3.47
C ILE A 158 -6.25 0.40 2.83
N VAL A 159 -5.59 -0.76 2.91
CA VAL A 159 -4.43 -1.10 2.10
C VAL A 159 -4.77 -2.33 1.27
N ALA A 160 -4.64 -2.17 -0.06
CA ALA A 160 -4.83 -3.23 -1.03
C ALA A 160 -3.52 -3.99 -1.25
N ALA A 161 -3.58 -5.31 -1.29
CA ALA A 161 -2.43 -6.17 -1.51
C ALA A 161 -2.77 -7.33 -2.45
N GLY A 162 -1.77 -7.77 -3.22
CA GLY A 162 -1.87 -8.96 -4.07
C GLY A 162 -1.27 -10.17 -3.38
N LYS A 163 -2.03 -11.27 -3.38
CA LYS A 163 -1.64 -12.59 -2.90
C LYS A 163 -0.98 -13.42 -3.99
N THR A 164 -1.23 -13.06 -5.26
CA THR A 164 -0.68 -13.69 -6.46
C THR A 164 -0.08 -12.64 -7.40
N THR A 165 0.70 -13.09 -8.38
CA THR A 165 1.23 -12.21 -9.44
C THR A 165 0.08 -11.54 -10.20
N LYS A 166 -0.99 -12.27 -10.48
CA LYS A 166 -2.20 -11.76 -11.16
C LYS A 166 -2.86 -10.66 -10.35
N GLY A 167 -3.12 -10.88 -9.04
CA GLY A 167 -3.72 -9.89 -8.17
C GLY A 167 -2.87 -8.63 -8.03
N LEU A 168 -1.53 -8.79 -7.88
CA LEU A 168 -0.59 -7.65 -7.88
C LEU A 168 -0.64 -6.84 -9.17
N GLN A 169 -0.73 -7.50 -10.33
CA GLN A 169 -0.79 -6.84 -11.63
C GLN A 169 -2.10 -6.09 -11.81
N GLN A 170 -3.23 -6.72 -11.52
CA GLN A 170 -4.56 -6.10 -11.64
C GLN A 170 -4.68 -4.86 -10.75
N LEU A 171 -4.37 -4.99 -9.46
CA LEU A 171 -4.39 -3.86 -8.54
C LEU A 171 -3.40 -2.75 -8.96
N SER A 172 -2.15 -3.11 -9.30
CA SER A 172 -1.15 -2.12 -9.71
C SER A 172 -1.57 -1.36 -10.96
N GLU A 173 -2.23 -2.01 -11.91
CA GLU A 173 -2.75 -1.36 -13.11
C GLU A 173 -3.91 -0.42 -12.78
N ALA A 174 -4.89 -0.85 -11.96
CA ALA A 174 -5.99 -0.01 -11.51
C ALA A 174 -5.49 1.26 -10.79
N PHE A 175 -4.50 1.12 -9.89
CA PHE A 175 -3.88 2.27 -9.21
C PHE A 175 -3.12 3.19 -10.17
N LYS A 176 -2.44 2.65 -11.18
CA LYS A 176 -1.67 3.39 -12.18
C LYS A 176 -2.56 4.15 -13.15
N GLN A 177 -3.60 3.50 -13.67
CA GLN A 177 -4.58 4.09 -14.58
C GLN A 177 -5.55 5.03 -13.87
N ARG A 178 -5.59 4.99 -12.53
CA ARG A 178 -6.51 5.78 -11.70
C ARG A 178 -7.99 5.50 -12.01
N THR A 179 -8.30 4.25 -12.37
CA THR A 179 -9.67 3.81 -12.65
C THR A 179 -10.46 3.54 -11.36
N LEU A 180 -9.84 3.73 -10.21
CA LEU A 180 -10.41 3.45 -8.88
C LEU A 180 -10.71 4.72 -8.09
N GLY A 181 -11.79 4.69 -7.30
CA GLY A 181 -12.17 5.71 -6.33
C GLY A 181 -11.45 5.49 -4.98
N LYS A 182 -10.81 6.53 -4.45
CA LYS A 182 -10.15 6.52 -3.13
C LYS A 182 -10.75 7.60 -2.26
N TYR A 183 -11.45 7.18 -1.21
CA TYR A 183 -12.08 8.11 -0.31
C TYR A 183 -11.52 7.98 1.10
N TYR A 184 -11.29 9.13 1.71
CA TYR A 184 -10.77 9.22 3.07
C TYR A 184 -11.75 9.99 3.95
N LEU A 185 -11.75 9.67 5.22
CA LEU A 185 -12.34 10.52 6.25
C LEU A 185 -11.24 11.28 6.97
N CYS A 186 -11.47 12.55 7.25
CA CYS A 186 -10.58 13.32 8.11
C CYS A 186 -11.34 14.36 8.93
N ILE A 187 -10.75 14.72 10.08
CA ILE A 187 -11.26 15.81 10.92
C ILE A 187 -10.24 16.95 10.82
N VAL A 188 -10.74 18.12 10.40
CA VAL A 188 -9.93 19.32 10.19
C VAL A 188 -10.30 20.42 11.17
N LYS A 189 -9.37 21.34 11.41
CA LYS A 189 -9.61 22.57 12.16
C LYS A 189 -10.50 23.51 11.38
N GLY A 190 -11.45 24.15 12.07
CA GLY A 190 -12.29 25.21 11.54
C GLY A 190 -13.50 24.69 10.78
N ARG A 191 -14.32 25.65 10.37
CA ARG A 191 -15.55 25.40 9.62
C ARG A 191 -15.28 25.33 8.13
N VAL A 192 -15.75 24.28 7.48
CA VAL A 192 -15.75 24.10 6.03
C VAL A 192 -17.20 23.88 5.59
N ASP A 193 -17.73 24.77 4.74
CA ASP A 193 -19.16 24.78 4.40
C ASP A 193 -19.45 24.22 3.01
N LYS A 194 -18.47 24.21 2.10
CA LYS A 194 -18.70 23.88 0.69
C LYS A 194 -17.73 22.83 0.19
N ARG A 195 -18.24 21.93 -0.66
CA ARG A 195 -17.41 21.04 -1.47
C ARG A 195 -16.50 21.85 -2.38
N ALA A 196 -15.24 21.44 -2.51
CA ALA A 196 -14.33 22.04 -3.47
C ALA A 196 -13.25 21.06 -3.92
N LEU A 197 -12.76 21.30 -5.12
CA LEU A 197 -11.59 20.65 -5.71
C LEU A 197 -10.40 21.61 -5.57
N ILE A 198 -9.39 21.19 -4.81
CA ILE A 198 -8.13 21.93 -4.71
C ILE A 198 -7.07 21.31 -5.61
N LYS A 199 -6.39 22.16 -6.36
CA LYS A 199 -5.30 21.81 -7.27
C LYS A 199 -4.02 22.54 -6.88
N GLY A 200 -2.89 21.93 -7.16
CA GLY A 200 -1.59 22.53 -6.89
C GLY A 200 -0.45 21.64 -7.38
N TYR A 201 0.75 22.03 -7.05
CA TYR A 201 1.98 21.31 -7.37
C TYR A 201 2.72 20.97 -6.08
N LEU A 202 3.04 19.70 -5.91
CA LEU A 202 3.68 19.18 -4.71
C LEU A 202 5.16 18.94 -4.99
N TYR A 203 6.01 19.56 -4.18
CA TYR A 203 7.44 19.32 -4.13
C TYR A 203 7.81 18.58 -2.86
N LYS A 204 8.63 17.53 -2.98
CA LYS A 204 9.15 16.77 -1.84
C LYS A 204 10.66 16.98 -1.72
N ASP A 205 11.09 17.56 -0.62
CA ASP A 205 12.49 17.55 -0.22
C ASP A 205 12.88 16.17 0.31
N ASN A 206 13.72 15.46 -0.43
CA ASN A 206 14.15 14.11 -0.08
C ASN A 206 15.09 14.08 1.13
N LYS A 207 15.76 15.18 1.49
CA LYS A 207 16.67 15.24 2.64
C LYS A 207 15.89 15.36 3.95
N THR A 208 14.88 16.22 3.97
CA THR A 208 14.08 16.49 5.18
C THR A 208 12.77 15.71 5.22
N ASN A 209 12.42 15.00 4.14
CA ASN A 209 11.09 14.40 3.95
C ASN A 209 9.94 15.42 4.16
N LYS A 210 10.20 16.71 4.00
CA LYS A 210 9.19 17.76 4.05
C LYS A 210 8.55 17.91 2.69
N VAL A 211 7.24 18.08 2.69
CA VAL A 211 6.45 18.32 1.47
C VAL A 211 5.92 19.73 1.53
N THR A 212 6.02 20.45 0.42
CA THR A 212 5.48 21.79 0.24
C THR A 212 4.59 21.85 -1.01
N ILE A 213 3.67 22.82 -1.03
CA ILE A 213 2.76 23.03 -2.14
C ILE A 213 3.03 24.40 -2.75
N SER A 214 3.00 24.46 -4.08
CA SER A 214 2.97 25.69 -4.88
C SER A 214 1.70 25.74 -5.70
N ARG A 215 1.22 26.96 -6.01
CA ARG A 215 0.13 27.17 -6.97
C ARG A 215 0.61 27.08 -8.43
N THR A 216 1.89 27.30 -8.66
CA THR A 216 2.52 27.23 -9.97
C THR A 216 3.46 26.04 -10.04
N GLU A 217 3.61 25.50 -11.23
CA GLU A 217 4.57 24.42 -11.50
C GLU A 217 6.00 24.90 -11.24
N THR A 218 6.79 24.08 -10.56
CA THR A 218 8.22 24.32 -10.34
C THR A 218 8.99 23.08 -10.76
N LYS A 219 10.31 23.22 -10.96
CA LYS A 219 11.18 22.09 -11.27
C LYS A 219 11.00 20.98 -10.21
N ASP A 220 10.81 19.75 -10.65
CA ASP A 220 10.62 18.55 -9.81
C ASP A 220 9.32 18.54 -8.97
N SER A 221 8.39 19.48 -9.20
CA SER A 221 7.06 19.42 -8.60
C SER A 221 6.11 18.51 -9.40
N LEU A 222 5.14 17.92 -8.71
CA LEU A 222 4.16 17.03 -9.32
C LEU A 222 2.74 17.58 -9.13
N PRO A 223 1.89 17.57 -10.16
CA PRO A 223 0.52 18.03 -10.03
C PRO A 223 -0.26 17.16 -9.05
N ILE A 224 -1.07 17.80 -8.23
CA ILE A 224 -1.94 17.17 -7.23
C ILE A 224 -3.36 17.74 -7.29
N GLU A 225 -4.33 16.83 -7.09
CA GLU A 225 -5.74 17.16 -7.05
C GLU A 225 -6.38 16.42 -5.88
N THR A 226 -7.12 17.18 -5.06
CA THR A 226 -7.83 16.67 -3.89
C THR A 226 -9.20 17.32 -3.83
N GLU A 227 -10.25 16.52 -3.86
CA GLU A 227 -11.61 17.01 -3.63
C GLU A 227 -12.00 16.75 -2.19
N TYR A 228 -12.64 17.71 -1.55
CA TYR A 228 -13.18 17.54 -0.21
C TYR A 228 -14.68 17.89 -0.16
N ILE A 229 -15.40 17.13 0.64
CA ILE A 229 -16.84 17.24 0.83
C ILE A 229 -17.09 17.36 2.33
N PRO A 230 -17.63 18.49 2.82
CA PRO A 230 -17.99 18.62 4.23
C PRO A 230 -19.17 17.70 4.55
N VAL A 231 -19.04 16.92 5.62
CA VAL A 231 -20.07 16.01 6.13
C VAL A 231 -20.81 16.66 7.31
N CYS A 232 -20.06 17.12 8.30
CA CYS A 232 -20.60 17.73 9.50
C CYS A 232 -19.59 18.69 10.14
N SER A 233 -20.06 19.81 10.70
CA SER A 233 -19.22 20.80 11.40
C SER A 233 -19.91 21.33 12.65
N ASN A 234 -19.14 21.57 13.71
CA ASN A 234 -19.59 22.31 14.90
C ASN A 234 -19.07 23.76 14.94
N GLY A 235 -18.44 24.24 13.84
CA GLY A 235 -17.80 25.55 13.75
C GLY A 235 -16.32 25.55 14.12
N ASN A 236 -15.89 24.72 15.08
CA ASN A 236 -14.50 24.62 15.51
C ASN A 236 -13.71 23.57 14.72
N VAL A 237 -14.39 22.49 14.34
CA VAL A 237 -13.87 21.40 13.53
C VAL A 237 -14.89 20.94 12.52
N THR A 238 -14.42 20.31 11.44
CA THR A 238 -15.26 19.73 10.39
C THR A 238 -14.81 18.32 10.07
N LEU A 239 -15.76 17.39 9.97
CA LEU A 239 -15.58 16.08 9.37
C LEU A 239 -15.70 16.23 7.85
N LEU A 240 -14.68 15.80 7.14
CA LEU A 240 -14.65 15.82 5.66
C LEU A 240 -14.57 14.40 5.11
N LYS A 241 -15.27 14.15 4.00
CA LYS A 241 -14.98 13.06 3.06
C LYS A 241 -14.07 13.62 1.97
N ILE A 242 -12.96 12.96 1.70
CA ILE A 242 -11.97 13.38 0.72
C ILE A 242 -11.96 12.39 -0.44
N HIS A 243 -12.12 12.86 -1.66
CA HIS A 243 -11.85 12.09 -2.87
C HIS A 243 -10.42 12.39 -3.35
N LEU A 244 -9.56 11.39 -3.28
CA LEU A 244 -8.13 11.54 -3.59
C LEU A 244 -7.85 11.18 -5.06
N LEU A 245 -7.88 12.16 -5.94
CA LEU A 245 -7.67 11.98 -7.39
C LEU A 245 -6.20 11.64 -7.73
N THR A 246 -5.26 12.27 -7.07
CA THR A 246 -3.82 11.93 -7.14
C THR A 246 -3.35 11.42 -5.79
N GLY A 247 -2.30 10.58 -5.74
CA GLY A 247 -1.83 9.95 -4.49
C GLY A 247 -0.35 10.19 -4.23
N ARG A 248 0.02 11.43 -3.81
CA ARG A 248 1.40 11.77 -3.45
C ARG A 248 1.59 11.73 -1.93
N SER A 249 2.85 11.59 -1.51
CA SER A 249 3.19 11.54 -0.06
C SER A 249 2.64 12.76 0.66
N HIS A 250 1.94 12.54 1.77
CA HIS A 250 1.32 13.56 2.63
C HIS A 250 0.32 14.49 1.92
N GLN A 251 -0.14 14.18 0.70
CA GLN A 251 -0.91 15.09 -0.14
C GLN A 251 -2.11 15.71 0.58
N ILE A 252 -3.03 14.90 1.14
CA ILE A 252 -4.22 15.40 1.85
C ILE A 252 -3.81 16.33 2.98
N ARG A 253 -2.80 15.96 3.74
CA ARG A 253 -2.33 16.67 4.94
C ARG A 253 -1.85 18.08 4.59
N VAL A 254 -0.95 18.20 3.60
CA VAL A 254 -0.41 19.51 3.20
C VAL A 254 -1.41 20.32 2.40
N HIS A 255 -2.27 19.67 1.60
CA HIS A 255 -3.28 20.36 0.78
C HIS A 255 -4.32 21.05 1.67
N LEU A 256 -4.88 20.35 2.67
CA LEU A 256 -5.83 20.93 3.61
C LEU A 256 -5.18 21.99 4.52
N ALA A 257 -3.94 21.77 4.94
CA ALA A 257 -3.18 22.78 5.70
C ALA A 257 -2.95 24.07 4.88
N SER A 258 -2.71 23.95 3.57
CA SER A 258 -2.45 25.11 2.70
C SER A 258 -3.66 26.03 2.50
N ILE A 259 -4.87 25.51 2.73
CA ILE A 259 -6.13 26.28 2.68
C ILE A 259 -6.63 26.70 4.07
N GLY A 260 -5.82 26.53 5.13
CA GLY A 260 -6.15 26.95 6.49
C GLY A 260 -6.91 25.93 7.34
N HIS A 261 -7.14 24.73 6.82
CA HIS A 261 -7.86 23.64 7.49
C HIS A 261 -6.96 22.42 7.76
N PRO A 262 -5.90 22.54 8.58
CA PRO A 262 -5.03 21.42 8.90
C PRO A 262 -5.78 20.32 9.64
N LEU A 263 -5.30 19.07 9.45
CA LEU A 263 -5.84 17.90 10.16
C LEU A 263 -5.61 18.02 11.67
N ILE A 264 -6.60 17.64 12.44
CA ILE A 264 -6.45 17.43 13.88
C ILE A 264 -5.47 16.28 14.12
N GLY A 265 -4.57 16.43 15.09
CA GLY A 265 -3.53 15.44 15.42
C GLY A 265 -2.33 15.42 14.48
N ASP A 266 -2.30 16.26 13.45
CA ASP A 266 -1.12 16.38 12.57
C ASP A 266 -0.09 17.34 13.14
N TYR A 267 0.91 16.80 13.87
CA TYR A 267 2.00 17.60 14.44
C TYR A 267 3.02 18.11 13.39
N LYS A 268 2.96 17.60 12.16
CA LYS A 268 3.90 18.03 11.11
C LYS A 268 3.40 19.23 10.31
N TYR A 269 2.10 19.26 10.01
CA TYR A 269 1.50 20.28 9.14
C TYR A 269 0.37 21.05 9.83
N GLY A 270 -0.02 20.64 11.04
CA GLY A 270 -1.08 21.24 11.82
C GLY A 270 -0.57 22.24 12.88
N GLN A 271 -1.48 22.65 13.74
CA GLN A 271 -1.21 23.60 14.83
C GLN A 271 -1.02 22.86 16.17
N LYS A 272 0.17 22.97 16.74
CA LYS A 272 0.55 22.26 17.97
C LYS A 272 -0.44 22.50 19.12
N SER A 273 -0.84 23.76 19.37
CA SER A 273 -1.75 24.10 20.46
C SER A 273 -3.12 23.41 20.34
N VAL A 274 -3.67 23.35 19.12
CA VAL A 274 -4.92 22.64 18.82
C VAL A 274 -4.74 21.14 19.06
N ASN A 275 -3.67 20.56 18.50
CA ASN A 275 -3.38 19.13 18.62
C ASN A 275 -3.16 18.71 20.09
N ASP A 276 -2.48 19.54 20.90
CA ASP A 276 -2.29 19.30 22.33
C ASP A 276 -3.61 19.31 23.08
N THR A 277 -4.58 20.15 22.68
CA THR A 277 -5.93 20.15 23.27
C THR A 277 -6.68 18.86 22.95
N PHE A 278 -6.71 18.44 21.67
CA PHE A 278 -7.35 17.19 21.28
C PHE A 278 -6.65 15.96 21.88
N ASN A 279 -5.32 16.01 22.04
CA ASN A 279 -4.60 14.94 22.74
C ASN A 279 -5.00 14.85 24.23
N ARG A 280 -5.12 15.97 24.93
CA ARG A 280 -5.56 15.97 26.34
C ARG A 280 -6.99 15.45 26.49
N GLN A 281 -7.90 15.91 25.61
CA GLN A 281 -9.32 15.65 25.71
C GLN A 281 -9.71 14.25 25.19
N TYR A 282 -9.19 13.85 24.04
CA TYR A 282 -9.60 12.64 23.32
C TYR A 282 -8.46 11.64 23.11
N LYS A 283 -7.25 11.89 23.63
CA LYS A 283 -6.05 11.05 23.44
C LYS A 283 -5.64 10.92 21.96
N VAL A 284 -5.92 11.94 21.15
CA VAL A 284 -5.50 11.98 19.74
C VAL A 284 -4.00 12.19 19.66
N LYS A 285 -3.26 11.17 19.22
CA LYS A 285 -1.79 11.18 19.09
C LYS A 285 -1.33 11.36 17.65
N ASP A 286 -2.16 10.97 16.70
CA ASP A 286 -1.86 10.90 15.27
C ASP A 286 -2.88 11.69 14.46
N GLN A 287 -2.51 12.03 13.21
CA GLN A 287 -3.43 12.75 12.32
C GLN A 287 -4.76 12.00 12.14
N MET A 288 -5.85 12.71 12.32
CA MET A 288 -7.19 12.21 12.09
C MET A 288 -7.45 12.08 10.59
N LEU A 289 -6.86 11.03 9.99
CA LEU A 289 -6.95 10.68 8.57
C LEU A 289 -7.09 9.16 8.44
N HIS A 290 -8.14 8.73 7.75
CA HIS A 290 -8.52 7.34 7.61
C HIS A 290 -8.89 7.04 6.15
N SER A 291 -8.23 6.06 5.52
CA SER A 291 -8.61 5.55 4.19
C SER A 291 -9.87 4.71 4.35
N TYR A 292 -11.01 5.35 4.13
CA TYR A 292 -12.33 4.84 4.52
C TYR A 292 -12.96 3.92 3.48
N GLU A 293 -12.87 4.33 2.19
CA GLU A 293 -13.59 3.66 1.11
C GLU A 293 -12.68 3.50 -0.10
N LEU A 294 -12.78 2.36 -0.75
CA LEU A 294 -12.09 2.04 -1.99
C LEU A 294 -13.08 1.38 -2.95
N ASP A 295 -13.20 1.97 -4.14
CA ASP A 295 -14.02 1.47 -5.22
C ASP A 295 -13.13 1.10 -6.41
N ILE A 296 -13.19 -0.16 -6.86
CA ILE A 296 -12.41 -0.70 -7.99
C ILE A 296 -13.39 -1.33 -8.99
N PRO A 297 -14.03 -0.54 -9.86
CA PRO A 297 -15.04 -1.03 -10.79
C PRO A 297 -14.55 -2.17 -11.70
N ASP A 298 -13.29 -2.09 -12.16
CA ASP A 298 -12.68 -3.11 -13.04
C ASP A 298 -12.57 -4.49 -12.37
N MET A 299 -12.73 -4.58 -11.05
CA MET A 299 -12.67 -5.81 -10.28
C MET A 299 -13.99 -6.14 -9.56
N ASP A 300 -15.02 -5.32 -9.74
CA ASP A 300 -16.30 -5.42 -9.01
C ASP A 300 -16.10 -5.44 -7.47
N ILE A 301 -15.21 -4.56 -6.99
CA ILE A 301 -14.86 -4.45 -5.56
C ILE A 301 -15.19 -3.05 -5.08
N HIS A 302 -16.14 -2.95 -4.15
CA HIS A 302 -16.48 -1.73 -3.42
C HIS A 302 -16.49 -2.04 -1.92
N ILE A 303 -15.58 -1.43 -1.16
CA ILE A 303 -15.33 -1.78 0.24
C ILE A 303 -15.15 -0.57 1.13
N TYR A 304 -15.51 -0.74 2.40
CA TYR A 304 -15.38 0.25 3.45
C TYR A 304 -14.55 -0.30 4.61
N ALA A 305 -13.65 0.52 5.17
CA ALA A 305 -12.96 0.21 6.41
C ALA A 305 -13.77 0.72 7.61
N ALA A 306 -13.82 -0.06 8.67
CA ALA A 306 -14.45 0.36 9.92
C ALA A 306 -13.77 1.63 10.47
N ILE A 307 -14.59 2.63 10.81
CA ILE A 307 -14.11 3.90 11.39
C ILE A 307 -13.44 3.61 12.74
N PRO A 308 -12.18 4.05 12.96
CA PRO A 308 -11.46 3.79 14.21
C PRO A 308 -12.15 4.44 15.43
N ASP A 309 -12.01 3.82 16.59
CA ASP A 309 -12.60 4.33 17.83
C ASP A 309 -12.07 5.73 18.20
N SER A 310 -10.82 6.05 17.86
CA SER A 310 -10.27 7.40 18.00
C SER A 310 -11.08 8.45 17.23
N PHE A 311 -11.53 8.13 16.01
CA PHE A 311 -12.45 8.99 15.23
C PHE A 311 -13.82 9.09 15.88
N LYS A 312 -14.42 7.93 16.23
CA LYS A 312 -15.74 7.90 16.89
C LYS A 312 -15.78 8.72 18.16
N ASN A 313 -14.71 8.64 18.98
CA ASN A 313 -14.60 9.41 20.22
C ASN A 313 -14.56 10.92 19.97
N VAL A 314 -13.78 11.39 18.99
CA VAL A 314 -13.74 12.80 18.60
C VAL A 314 -15.07 13.23 17.99
N MET A 315 -15.62 12.43 17.06
CA MET A 315 -16.90 12.74 16.43
C MET A 315 -18.02 12.89 17.45
N LYS A 316 -18.08 11.99 18.44
CA LYS A 316 -19.07 12.07 19.54
C LYS A 316 -18.84 13.28 20.42
N GLY A 317 -17.59 13.50 20.86
CA GLY A 317 -17.26 14.61 21.78
C GLY A 317 -17.43 15.98 21.15
N GLU A 318 -17.14 16.12 19.86
CA GLU A 318 -17.32 17.35 19.09
C GLU A 318 -18.71 17.47 18.42
N GLN A 319 -19.64 16.54 18.72
CA GLN A 319 -21.00 16.51 18.17
C GLN A 319 -21.04 16.49 16.64
N LEU A 320 -20.07 15.80 16.01
CA LEU A 320 -20.01 15.58 14.58
C LEU A 320 -20.80 14.34 14.13
N CYS A 321 -21.40 13.61 15.07
CA CYS A 321 -22.26 12.46 14.80
C CYS A 321 -23.72 12.88 14.80
N ARG A 322 -24.46 12.44 13.78
CA ARG A 322 -25.92 12.51 13.70
C ARG A 322 -26.48 11.15 13.32
N PRO A 323 -27.75 10.83 13.61
CA PRO A 323 -28.41 9.65 13.04
C PRO A 323 -28.26 9.65 11.52
N GLY A 324 -27.94 8.50 10.92
CA GLY A 324 -27.75 8.35 9.48
C GLY A 324 -26.41 8.83 8.92
N ILE A 325 -25.42 9.18 9.78
CA ILE A 325 -24.12 9.64 9.29
C ILE A 325 -23.39 8.58 8.44
N GLN A 326 -23.61 7.29 8.72
CA GLN A 326 -23.04 6.20 7.94
C GLN A 326 -23.65 6.19 6.54
N GLU A 327 -24.97 6.27 6.43
CA GLU A 327 -25.70 6.36 5.16
C GLU A 327 -25.33 7.61 4.38
N ASP A 328 -25.15 8.76 5.08
CA ASP A 328 -24.65 9.99 4.45
C ASP A 328 -23.26 9.82 3.87
N LEU A 329 -22.35 9.15 4.59
CA LEU A 329 -20.98 8.91 4.12
C LEU A 329 -20.94 7.98 2.90
N GLU A 330 -21.83 7.01 2.84
CA GLU A 330 -21.96 6.07 1.72
C GLU A 330 -22.62 6.72 0.50
N ALA A 331 -23.58 7.65 0.71
CA ALA A 331 -24.28 8.35 -0.37
C ALA A 331 -23.48 9.51 -1.02
N LEU A 332 -22.37 9.94 -0.42
CA LEU A 332 -21.54 11.04 -0.96
C LEU A 332 -20.51 10.49 -1.97
N HIS A 333 -20.94 10.22 -3.21
CA HIS A 333 -20.07 9.85 -4.33
C HIS A 333 -19.73 11.03 -5.25
#